data_bbe11229faf2eb584cacf416dea5758d
#
_entry.id   bbe11229faf2eb584cacf416dea5758d
#
_cell.length_a   1.000
_cell.length_b   1.000
_cell.length_c   1.000
_cell.angle_alpha   90.00
_cell.angle_beta   90.00
_cell.angle_gamma   90.00
#
_symmetry.space_group_name_H-M   'P 1'
#
loop_
_entity.id
_entity.type
_entity.pdbx_description
1 polymer ?
#
loop_
_entity_poly.entity_id
_entity_poly.type
_entity_poly.pdbx_seq_one_letter_code
_entity_poly.pdbx_strand_id
1 'polypeptide(L)'
;AGGGGNRRETRPQAVSNTLWAFGQLRYKPERDTLSSLCANAAPLLKKFRAQELANAMLGLAHVEHDPGAAFFDAAMRAASDELRSFEGQETSNLLWACARLNRAPPSELIDGLLEQDAAANLGGMASPLNMSQCLWACARLDRPPPAAYLAAAEREIPRCATRLNPENVDCVLWALASLGVPLREEAMAALTAACARLHDRMDAEMLVKAHWAFARLRHRPPPGDMNRIVGAAKRLVGELPDEDRLTVMHAWGVLRVNPGDDIVSAFTESFRAVHMNDEDASDAERDPEARLDGASCAKLLCAYGRTRHQPPAAHAAALAARLVEEAEADTLHPSAATLGLWGASLLGLKMTAKQLDVLARDAVSQDANRLAPRSLAKIVWALAALGYDPTAADLAALRARAAAAMPRLLAKDQEALREALSRLGERDLDFALAA
;
A
#
# COMPACT_ATOMS: atom_id res chain seq x y z
N ALA A 1 3.10 -65.30 21.45
CA ALA A 1 1.79 -64.68 21.46
C ALA A 1 1.93 -63.27 20.92
N GLY A 2 1.57 -63.11 19.64
CA GLY A 2 1.69 -61.84 18.91
C GLY A 2 0.56 -60.90 19.24
N GLY A 3 0.88 -59.78 19.84
CA GLY A 3 0.02 -58.63 19.94
C GLY A 3 0.14 -57.80 18.65
N GLY A 4 -0.55 -58.21 17.60
CA GLY A 4 -0.78 -57.40 16.42
C GLY A 4 -1.72 -56.25 16.76
N GLY A 5 -1.19 -55.13 17.31
CA GLY A 5 -1.93 -53.90 17.47
C GLY A 5 -2.38 -53.47 16.10
N ASN A 6 -3.68 -53.49 15.89
CA ASN A 6 -4.37 -52.96 14.71
C ASN A 6 -4.06 -51.47 14.62
N ARG A 7 -2.93 -51.10 13.99
CA ARG A 7 -2.65 -49.71 13.61
C ARG A 7 -3.75 -49.33 12.63
N ARG A 8 -4.82 -48.69 13.13
CA ARG A 8 -5.83 -48.08 12.29
C ARG A 8 -5.05 -47.17 11.29
N GLU A 9 -5.06 -47.58 10.04
CA GLU A 9 -4.41 -46.83 8.98
C GLU A 9 -4.97 -45.42 9.01
N THR A 10 -4.10 -44.43 9.28
CA THR A 10 -4.51 -43.07 9.39
C THR A 10 -5.03 -42.63 8.02
N ARG A 11 -6.32 -42.32 7.93
CA ARG A 11 -6.96 -41.97 6.64
C ARG A 11 -6.69 -40.50 6.33
N PRO A 12 -6.39 -40.14 5.06
CA PRO A 12 -6.23 -38.75 4.61
C PRO A 12 -7.32 -37.82 5.13
N GLN A 13 -8.57 -38.21 4.96
CA GLN A 13 -9.74 -37.46 5.40
C GLN A 13 -9.76 -37.18 6.93
N ALA A 14 -9.32 -38.15 7.76
CA ALA A 14 -9.30 -37.95 9.21
C ALA A 14 -8.27 -36.86 9.60
N VAL A 15 -7.09 -36.88 8.98
CA VAL A 15 -6.06 -35.85 9.22
C VAL A 15 -6.56 -34.47 8.77
N SER A 16 -7.06 -34.39 7.54
CA SER A 16 -7.58 -33.16 6.98
C SER A 16 -8.70 -32.58 7.86
N ASN A 17 -9.69 -33.37 8.23
CA ASN A 17 -10.79 -32.93 9.08
C ASN A 17 -10.32 -32.51 10.48
N THR A 18 -9.31 -33.16 11.05
CA THR A 18 -8.76 -32.81 12.37
C THR A 18 -8.09 -31.45 12.31
N LEU A 19 -7.22 -31.22 11.32
CA LEU A 19 -6.55 -29.92 11.12
C LEU A 19 -7.56 -28.79 10.82
N TRP A 20 -8.52 -29.07 9.94
CA TRP A 20 -9.60 -28.14 9.62
C TRP A 20 -10.44 -27.78 10.87
N ALA A 21 -10.80 -28.79 11.70
CA ALA A 21 -11.56 -28.57 12.91
C ALA A 21 -10.82 -27.70 13.93
N PHE A 22 -9.52 -27.88 14.10
CA PHE A 22 -8.71 -27.01 14.95
C PHE A 22 -8.79 -25.54 14.48
N GLY A 23 -8.68 -25.31 13.17
CA GLY A 23 -8.82 -23.99 12.60
C GLY A 23 -10.20 -23.37 12.81
N GLN A 24 -11.28 -24.15 12.55
CA GLN A 24 -12.66 -23.66 12.71
C GLN A 24 -13.03 -23.35 14.16
N LEU A 25 -12.58 -24.17 15.08
CA LEU A 25 -12.81 -23.98 16.52
C LEU A 25 -11.86 -22.95 17.15
N ARG A 26 -10.91 -22.40 16.35
CA ARG A 26 -9.82 -21.56 16.85
C ARG A 26 -9.09 -22.20 18.04
N TYR A 27 -9.08 -23.51 18.08
CA TYR A 27 -8.37 -24.29 19.10
C TYR A 27 -6.94 -24.52 18.63
N LYS A 28 -5.98 -24.00 19.37
CA LYS A 28 -4.55 -24.12 19.08
C LYS A 28 -3.94 -25.21 19.95
N PRO A 29 -3.77 -26.46 19.44
CA PRO A 29 -3.09 -27.53 20.18
C PRO A 29 -1.65 -27.13 20.51
N GLU A 30 -1.04 -27.88 21.42
CA GLU A 30 0.39 -27.76 21.71
C GLU A 30 1.20 -27.93 20.40
N ARG A 31 2.27 -27.12 20.26
CA ARG A 31 3.10 -27.06 19.04
C ARG A 31 3.64 -28.45 18.67
N ASP A 32 4.08 -29.25 19.67
CA ASP A 32 4.64 -30.58 19.46
C ASP A 32 3.59 -31.56 18.93
N THR A 33 2.35 -31.42 19.37
CA THR A 33 1.21 -32.23 18.89
C THR A 33 0.95 -31.91 17.40
N LEU A 34 0.90 -30.65 17.01
CA LEU A 34 0.71 -30.26 15.61
C LEU A 34 1.90 -30.68 14.74
N SER A 35 3.12 -30.49 15.23
CA SER A 35 4.34 -30.90 14.52
C SER A 35 4.40 -32.42 14.31
N SER A 36 4.04 -33.20 15.32
CA SER A 36 3.96 -34.66 15.23
C SER A 36 2.88 -35.11 14.26
N LEU A 37 1.70 -34.45 14.29
CA LEU A 37 0.62 -34.70 13.33
C LEU A 37 1.04 -34.45 11.91
N CYS A 38 1.70 -33.32 11.64
CA CYS A 38 2.22 -32.97 10.32
C CYS A 38 3.30 -33.98 9.86
N ALA A 39 4.26 -34.32 10.72
CA ALA A 39 5.31 -35.29 10.38
C ALA A 39 4.72 -36.66 10.00
N ASN A 40 3.73 -37.16 10.76
CA ASN A 40 3.07 -38.39 10.48
C ASN A 40 2.16 -38.35 9.24
N ALA A 41 1.62 -37.20 8.91
CA ALA A 41 0.76 -37.01 7.75
C ALA A 41 1.55 -36.82 6.45
N ALA A 42 2.76 -36.25 6.47
CA ALA A 42 3.57 -35.95 5.30
C ALA A 42 3.67 -37.08 4.26
N PRO A 43 3.96 -38.37 4.64
CA PRO A 43 4.02 -39.45 3.66
C PRO A 43 2.65 -39.85 3.09
N LEU A 44 1.55 -39.40 3.71
CA LEU A 44 0.18 -39.72 3.29
C LEU A 44 -0.37 -38.66 2.29
N LEU A 45 0.22 -37.49 2.21
CA LEU A 45 -0.30 -36.35 1.41
C LEU A 45 -0.50 -36.70 -0.07
N LYS A 46 0.31 -37.60 -0.64
CA LYS A 46 0.13 -38.11 -1.99
C LYS A 46 -1.19 -38.83 -2.24
N LYS A 47 -1.94 -39.18 -1.17
CA LYS A 47 -3.27 -39.81 -1.24
C LYS A 47 -4.40 -38.81 -0.95
N PHE A 48 -4.06 -37.55 -0.66
CA PHE A 48 -5.04 -36.51 -0.38
C PHE A 48 -5.64 -35.99 -1.69
N ARG A 49 -6.93 -35.75 -1.70
CA ARG A 49 -7.64 -35.02 -2.76
C ARG A 49 -7.47 -33.51 -2.58
N ALA A 50 -7.79 -32.74 -3.59
CA ALA A 50 -7.73 -31.27 -3.59
C ALA A 50 -8.39 -30.67 -2.33
N GLN A 51 -9.61 -31.08 -2.01
CA GLN A 51 -10.33 -30.61 -0.81
C GLN A 51 -9.60 -30.94 0.49
N GLU A 52 -9.02 -32.14 0.61
CA GLU A 52 -8.32 -32.58 1.82
C GLU A 52 -7.01 -31.78 1.99
N LEU A 53 -6.29 -31.51 0.89
CA LEU A 53 -5.09 -30.67 0.88
C LEU A 53 -5.42 -29.24 1.29
N ALA A 54 -6.42 -28.62 0.64
CA ALA A 54 -6.86 -27.26 0.92
C ALA A 54 -7.31 -27.11 2.37
N ASN A 55 -8.12 -28.04 2.89
CA ASN A 55 -8.62 -27.99 4.27
C ASN A 55 -7.51 -28.20 5.32
N ALA A 56 -6.56 -29.10 5.05
CA ALA A 56 -5.42 -29.30 5.95
C ALA A 56 -4.55 -28.05 6.05
N MET A 57 -4.20 -27.46 4.90
CA MET A 57 -3.42 -26.22 4.85
C MET A 57 -4.17 -25.05 5.49
N LEU A 58 -5.48 -24.91 5.21
CA LEU A 58 -6.33 -23.86 5.79
C LEU A 58 -6.39 -23.97 7.31
N GLY A 59 -6.57 -25.20 7.84
CA GLY A 59 -6.57 -25.44 9.28
C GLY A 59 -5.26 -25.03 9.94
N LEU A 60 -4.12 -25.40 9.36
CA LEU A 60 -2.79 -25.01 9.83
C LEU A 60 -2.59 -23.49 9.81
N ALA A 61 -3.07 -22.82 8.75
CA ALA A 61 -2.98 -21.37 8.65
C ALA A 61 -3.83 -20.64 9.70
N HIS A 62 -5.03 -21.16 10.02
CA HIS A 62 -5.90 -20.59 11.05
C HIS A 62 -5.32 -20.74 12.47
N VAL A 63 -4.62 -21.84 12.75
CA VAL A 63 -3.93 -22.02 14.05
C VAL A 63 -2.51 -21.42 14.06
N GLU A 64 -2.11 -20.78 12.96
CA GLU A 64 -0.79 -20.14 12.79
C GLU A 64 0.39 -21.09 13.05
N HIS A 65 0.24 -22.34 12.61
CA HIS A 65 1.27 -23.37 12.76
C HIS A 65 1.97 -23.65 11.43
N ASP A 66 3.27 -23.37 11.36
CA ASP A 66 4.11 -23.78 10.23
C ASP A 66 4.31 -25.30 10.22
N PRO A 67 3.83 -26.02 9.20
CA PRO A 67 3.93 -27.48 9.15
C PRO A 67 5.35 -28.04 8.95
N GLY A 68 6.32 -27.16 8.68
CA GLY A 68 7.68 -27.54 8.30
C GLY A 68 7.82 -27.89 6.82
N ALA A 69 9.07 -27.90 6.33
CA ALA A 69 9.36 -28.06 4.91
C ALA A 69 8.88 -29.43 4.36
N ALA A 70 9.10 -30.52 5.10
CA ALA A 70 8.73 -31.86 4.63
C ALA A 70 7.24 -32.01 4.34
N PHE A 71 6.38 -31.48 5.23
CA PHE A 71 4.93 -31.51 5.02
C PHE A 71 4.54 -30.56 3.89
N PHE A 72 5.05 -29.30 3.92
CA PHE A 72 4.71 -28.31 2.92
C PHE A 72 5.07 -28.76 1.50
N ASP A 73 6.31 -29.23 1.29
CA ASP A 73 6.77 -29.70 -0.01
C ASP A 73 5.99 -30.91 -0.52
N ALA A 74 5.63 -31.83 0.41
CA ALA A 74 4.80 -32.97 0.04
C ALA A 74 3.37 -32.55 -0.31
N ALA A 75 2.80 -31.54 0.40
CA ALA A 75 1.48 -30.99 0.10
C ALA A 75 1.46 -30.27 -1.26
N MET A 76 2.51 -29.51 -1.59
CA MET A 76 2.60 -28.81 -2.89
C MET A 76 2.78 -29.78 -4.05
N ARG A 77 3.59 -30.86 -3.89
CA ARG A 77 3.68 -31.93 -4.90
C ARG A 77 2.33 -32.60 -5.11
N ALA A 78 1.64 -33.00 -4.02
CA ALA A 78 0.32 -33.60 -4.13
C ALA A 78 -0.70 -32.67 -4.78
N ALA A 79 -0.66 -31.37 -4.48
CA ALA A 79 -1.52 -30.37 -5.13
C ALA A 79 -1.22 -30.23 -6.62
N SER A 80 0.05 -30.32 -7.03
CA SER A 80 0.43 -30.33 -8.45
C SER A 80 -0.08 -31.57 -9.19
N ASP A 81 -0.02 -32.73 -8.54
CA ASP A 81 -0.52 -33.99 -9.11
C ASP A 81 -2.07 -33.98 -9.25
N GLU A 82 -2.75 -33.31 -8.31
CA GLU A 82 -4.21 -33.19 -8.25
C GLU A 82 -4.74 -31.88 -8.86
N LEU A 83 -3.93 -31.10 -9.55
CA LEU A 83 -4.23 -29.74 -10.01
C LEU A 83 -5.61 -29.64 -10.68
N ARG A 84 -5.94 -30.60 -11.55
CA ARG A 84 -7.21 -30.61 -12.30
C ARG A 84 -8.46 -30.84 -11.43
N SER A 85 -8.28 -31.30 -10.20
CA SER A 85 -9.35 -31.58 -9.24
C SER A 85 -9.66 -30.38 -8.34
N PHE A 86 -8.85 -29.31 -8.42
CA PHE A 86 -9.09 -28.10 -7.66
C PHE A 86 -10.21 -27.27 -8.29
N GLU A 87 -11.19 -26.91 -7.51
CA GLU A 87 -12.20 -25.91 -7.84
C GLU A 87 -11.83 -24.57 -7.19
N GLY A 88 -12.59 -23.52 -7.45
CA GLY A 88 -12.29 -22.16 -6.97
C GLY A 88 -12.17 -22.06 -5.45
N GLN A 89 -12.94 -22.84 -4.69
CA GLN A 89 -12.86 -22.84 -3.22
C GLN A 89 -11.57 -23.48 -2.72
N GLU A 90 -11.18 -24.63 -3.26
CA GLU A 90 -9.94 -25.32 -2.88
C GLU A 90 -8.73 -24.49 -3.28
N THR A 91 -8.76 -23.90 -4.47
CA THR A 91 -7.72 -22.99 -4.97
C THR A 91 -7.54 -21.82 -4.01
N SER A 92 -8.63 -21.10 -3.69
CA SER A 92 -8.56 -19.94 -2.81
C SER A 92 -8.09 -20.31 -1.40
N ASN A 93 -8.60 -21.41 -0.82
CA ASN A 93 -8.21 -21.88 0.51
C ASN A 93 -6.72 -22.24 0.56
N LEU A 94 -6.22 -22.96 -0.44
CA LEU A 94 -4.81 -23.37 -0.51
C LEU A 94 -3.88 -22.15 -0.64
N LEU A 95 -4.16 -21.28 -1.59
CA LEU A 95 -3.32 -20.08 -1.83
C LEU A 95 -3.37 -19.13 -0.62
N TRP A 96 -4.55 -18.90 -0.04
CA TRP A 96 -4.70 -18.09 1.17
C TRP A 96 -3.91 -18.67 2.33
N ALA A 97 -3.98 -19.99 2.55
CA ALA A 97 -3.24 -20.65 3.61
C ALA A 97 -1.73 -20.52 3.42
N CYS A 98 -1.23 -20.73 2.21
CA CYS A 98 0.18 -20.55 1.89
C CYS A 98 0.66 -19.12 2.14
N ALA A 99 -0.11 -18.13 1.72
CA ALA A 99 0.19 -16.71 1.93
C ALA A 99 0.16 -16.36 3.43
N ARG A 100 -0.79 -16.89 4.19
CA ARG A 100 -0.93 -16.69 5.63
C ARG A 100 0.23 -17.28 6.42
N LEU A 101 0.73 -18.45 5.99
CA LEU A 101 1.89 -19.11 6.56
C LEU A 101 3.23 -18.51 6.07
N ASN A 102 3.18 -17.53 5.18
CA ASN A 102 4.35 -16.94 4.51
C ASN A 102 5.22 -18.00 3.81
N ARG A 103 4.57 -18.97 3.16
CA ARG A 103 5.18 -20.07 2.41
C ARG A 103 4.71 -20.03 0.97
N ALA A 104 5.60 -19.66 0.03
CA ALA A 104 5.26 -19.62 -1.39
C ALA A 104 5.20 -21.03 -2.00
N PRO A 105 4.08 -21.40 -2.64
CA PRO A 105 4.02 -22.57 -3.51
C PRO A 105 4.94 -22.43 -4.74
N PRO A 106 5.26 -23.53 -5.43
CA PRO A 106 5.90 -23.45 -6.75
C PRO A 106 5.11 -22.53 -7.70
N SER A 107 5.83 -21.77 -8.50
CA SER A 107 5.23 -20.79 -9.41
C SER A 107 4.24 -21.41 -10.37
N GLU A 108 4.61 -22.57 -10.94
CA GLU A 108 3.82 -23.32 -11.88
C GLU A 108 2.50 -23.83 -11.28
N LEU A 109 2.50 -24.15 -9.97
CA LEU A 109 1.29 -24.54 -9.26
C LEU A 109 0.35 -23.35 -9.08
N ILE A 110 0.87 -22.20 -8.67
CA ILE A 110 0.04 -20.98 -8.51
C ILE A 110 -0.60 -20.62 -9.84
N ASP A 111 0.19 -20.57 -10.92
CA ASP A 111 -0.29 -20.19 -12.24
C ASP A 111 -1.32 -21.21 -12.76
N GLY A 112 -1.03 -22.51 -12.64
CA GLY A 112 -1.96 -23.56 -13.06
C GLY A 112 -3.30 -23.53 -12.34
N LEU A 113 -3.30 -23.32 -11.02
CA LEU A 113 -4.52 -23.20 -10.22
C LEU A 113 -5.36 -21.97 -10.63
N LEU A 114 -4.72 -20.82 -10.80
CA LEU A 114 -5.39 -19.59 -11.16
C LEU A 114 -5.87 -19.60 -12.63
N GLU A 115 -5.12 -20.17 -13.55
CA GLU A 115 -5.55 -20.31 -14.94
C GLU A 115 -6.74 -21.26 -15.08
N GLN A 116 -6.74 -22.36 -14.34
CA GLN A 116 -7.87 -23.28 -14.29
C GLN A 116 -9.13 -22.61 -13.73
N ASP A 117 -9.01 -21.87 -12.61
CA ASP A 117 -10.13 -21.14 -12.03
C ASP A 117 -10.66 -20.05 -12.98
N ALA A 118 -9.76 -19.33 -13.69
CA ALA A 118 -10.11 -18.37 -14.73
C ALA A 118 -10.85 -19.01 -15.91
N ALA A 119 -10.43 -20.20 -16.34
CA ALA A 119 -11.07 -20.95 -17.43
C ALA A 119 -12.47 -21.44 -17.06
N ALA A 120 -12.69 -21.76 -15.78
CA ALA A 120 -14.00 -22.09 -15.21
C ALA A 120 -14.88 -20.85 -14.97
N ASN A 121 -14.50 -19.67 -15.50
CA ASN A 121 -15.15 -18.37 -15.24
C ASN A 121 -15.28 -18.07 -13.75
N LEU A 122 -14.19 -18.31 -13.00
CA LEU A 122 -14.14 -18.17 -11.55
C LEU A 122 -15.26 -18.96 -10.85
N GLY A 123 -15.52 -20.19 -11.34
CA GLY A 123 -16.49 -21.11 -10.76
C GLY A 123 -17.94 -20.89 -11.20
N GLY A 124 -18.19 -20.19 -12.32
CA GLY A 124 -19.53 -20.05 -12.94
C GLY A 124 -20.53 -19.18 -12.16
N MET A 125 -20.35 -19.01 -10.88
CA MET A 125 -20.86 -17.97 -9.98
C MET A 125 -19.73 -17.59 -9.07
N ALA A 126 -18.82 -16.75 -9.55
CA ALA A 126 -17.64 -16.36 -8.80
C ALA A 126 -18.01 -16.02 -7.37
N SER A 127 -17.52 -16.81 -6.43
CA SER A 127 -17.62 -16.44 -5.04
C SER A 127 -16.74 -15.19 -4.85
N PRO A 128 -17.32 -14.04 -4.47
CA PRO A 128 -16.52 -12.85 -4.16
C PRO A 128 -15.39 -13.17 -3.17
N LEU A 129 -15.65 -14.10 -2.26
CA LEU A 129 -14.66 -14.56 -1.28
C LEU A 129 -13.47 -15.25 -1.96
N ASN A 130 -13.72 -16.22 -2.85
CA ASN A 130 -12.64 -16.97 -3.49
C ASN A 130 -11.75 -16.05 -4.32
N MET A 131 -12.35 -15.18 -5.14
CA MET A 131 -11.63 -14.21 -5.94
C MET A 131 -10.80 -13.24 -5.07
N SER A 132 -11.38 -12.69 -4.00
CA SER A 132 -10.67 -11.76 -3.12
C SER A 132 -9.51 -12.43 -2.39
N GLN A 133 -9.68 -13.67 -1.93
CA GLN A 133 -8.64 -14.46 -1.29
C GLN A 133 -7.48 -14.80 -2.25
N CYS A 134 -7.78 -15.19 -3.48
CA CYS A 134 -6.74 -15.45 -4.48
C CYS A 134 -5.92 -14.20 -4.81
N LEU A 135 -6.58 -13.06 -5.05
CA LEU A 135 -5.89 -11.79 -5.29
C LEU A 135 -5.04 -11.37 -4.09
N TRP A 136 -5.59 -11.47 -2.88
CA TRP A 136 -4.88 -11.17 -1.64
C TRP A 136 -3.66 -12.09 -1.45
N ALA A 137 -3.82 -13.40 -1.70
CA ALA A 137 -2.72 -14.35 -1.61
C ALA A 137 -1.60 -14.01 -2.59
N CYS A 138 -1.93 -13.68 -3.83
CA CYS A 138 -0.97 -13.23 -4.84
C CYS A 138 -0.18 -12.02 -4.36
N ALA A 139 -0.86 -11.02 -3.80
CA ALA A 139 -0.22 -9.81 -3.28
C ALA A 139 0.68 -10.10 -2.07
N ARG A 140 0.25 -10.96 -1.15
CA ARG A 140 1.05 -11.37 0.02
C ARG A 140 2.29 -12.17 -0.33
N LEU A 141 2.22 -12.93 -1.42
CA LEU A 141 3.34 -13.71 -1.95
C LEU A 141 4.22 -12.91 -2.94
N ASP A 142 3.91 -11.61 -3.12
CA ASP A 142 4.57 -10.72 -4.09
C ASP A 142 4.63 -11.32 -5.51
N ARG A 143 3.52 -11.95 -5.91
CA ARG A 143 3.39 -12.62 -7.19
C ARG A 143 2.13 -12.18 -7.93
N PRO A 144 2.25 -11.38 -9.01
CA PRO A 144 1.10 -11.01 -9.82
C PRO A 144 0.38 -12.24 -10.36
N PRO A 145 -0.97 -12.28 -10.33
CA PRO A 145 -1.72 -13.36 -10.93
C PRO A 145 -1.54 -13.38 -12.46
N PRO A 146 -1.73 -14.53 -13.12
CA PRO A 146 -1.70 -14.64 -14.59
C PRO A 146 -2.68 -13.67 -15.24
N ALA A 147 -2.34 -13.20 -16.45
CA ALA A 147 -3.18 -12.27 -17.21
C ALA A 147 -4.59 -12.82 -17.47
N ALA A 148 -4.72 -14.13 -17.67
CA ALA A 148 -6.01 -14.80 -17.82
C ALA A 148 -6.90 -14.64 -16.57
N TYR A 149 -6.31 -14.76 -15.37
CA TYR A 149 -7.02 -14.58 -14.11
C TYR A 149 -7.45 -13.13 -13.91
N LEU A 150 -6.58 -12.17 -14.18
CA LEU A 150 -6.92 -10.74 -14.10
C LEU A 150 -8.06 -10.38 -15.06
N ALA A 151 -8.01 -10.89 -16.31
CA ALA A 151 -9.08 -10.68 -17.28
C ALA A 151 -10.41 -11.32 -16.84
N ALA A 152 -10.36 -12.46 -16.15
CA ALA A 152 -11.55 -13.08 -15.56
C ALA A 152 -12.10 -12.24 -14.39
N ALA A 153 -11.23 -11.77 -13.49
CA ALA A 153 -11.61 -10.90 -12.38
C ALA A 153 -12.24 -9.58 -12.88
N GLU A 154 -11.69 -8.96 -13.92
CA GLU A 154 -12.26 -7.76 -14.55
C GLU A 154 -13.68 -7.95 -15.05
N ARG A 155 -14.01 -9.14 -15.58
CA ARG A 155 -15.38 -9.46 -16.03
C ARG A 155 -16.32 -9.74 -14.87
N GLU A 156 -15.81 -10.39 -13.82
CA GLU A 156 -16.66 -10.87 -12.71
C GLU A 156 -16.91 -9.81 -11.64
N ILE A 157 -15.99 -8.90 -11.39
CA ILE A 157 -16.14 -7.83 -10.39
C ILE A 157 -17.42 -7.02 -10.61
N PRO A 158 -17.74 -6.50 -11.81
CA PRO A 158 -18.99 -5.79 -12.04
C PRO A 158 -20.24 -6.65 -11.78
N ARG A 159 -20.18 -7.94 -12.14
CA ARG A 159 -21.30 -8.88 -11.97
C ARG A 159 -21.56 -9.24 -10.51
N CYS A 160 -20.53 -9.27 -9.68
CA CYS A 160 -20.64 -9.61 -8.26
C CYS A 160 -20.59 -8.40 -7.32
N ALA A 161 -20.46 -7.18 -7.83
CA ALA A 161 -20.27 -5.96 -7.04
C ALA A 161 -21.28 -5.77 -5.91
N THR A 162 -22.56 -6.12 -6.14
CA THR A 162 -23.63 -6.04 -5.13
C THR A 162 -23.51 -7.08 -4.02
N ARG A 163 -22.80 -8.17 -4.26
CA ARG A 163 -22.56 -9.26 -3.31
C ARG A 163 -21.25 -9.11 -2.53
N LEU A 164 -20.39 -8.17 -2.93
CA LEU A 164 -19.18 -7.84 -2.18
C LEU A 164 -19.52 -7.33 -0.78
N ASN A 165 -18.80 -7.82 0.22
CA ASN A 165 -18.81 -7.32 1.58
C ASN A 165 -17.57 -6.41 1.81
N PRO A 166 -17.45 -5.72 2.98
CA PRO A 166 -16.30 -4.87 3.27
C PRO A 166 -14.94 -5.56 3.12
N GLU A 167 -14.82 -6.78 3.63
CA GLU A 167 -13.59 -7.58 3.62
C GLU A 167 -13.17 -7.94 2.18
N ASN A 168 -14.14 -8.27 1.31
CA ASN A 168 -13.84 -8.55 -0.09
C ASN A 168 -13.31 -7.31 -0.82
N VAL A 169 -13.94 -6.14 -0.59
CA VAL A 169 -13.50 -4.88 -1.19
C VAL A 169 -12.11 -4.50 -0.69
N ASP A 170 -11.87 -4.59 0.62
CA ASP A 170 -10.57 -4.33 1.23
C ASP A 170 -9.48 -5.22 0.63
N CYS A 171 -9.69 -6.54 0.62
CA CYS A 171 -8.74 -7.51 0.07
C CYS A 171 -8.40 -7.23 -1.40
N VAL A 172 -9.42 -6.97 -2.23
CA VAL A 172 -9.22 -6.73 -3.67
C VAL A 172 -8.49 -5.41 -3.91
N LEU A 173 -8.93 -4.32 -3.31
CA LEU A 173 -8.28 -3.01 -3.47
C LEU A 173 -6.84 -3.04 -2.98
N TRP A 174 -6.60 -3.61 -1.80
CA TRP A 174 -5.26 -3.72 -1.24
C TRP A 174 -4.34 -4.58 -2.13
N ALA A 175 -4.83 -5.72 -2.62
CA ALA A 175 -4.06 -6.61 -3.48
C ALA A 175 -3.65 -5.93 -4.79
N LEU A 176 -4.60 -5.31 -5.49
CA LEU A 176 -4.34 -4.61 -6.75
C LEU A 176 -3.34 -3.47 -6.56
N ALA A 177 -3.49 -2.70 -5.48
CA ALA A 177 -2.59 -1.60 -5.17
C ALA A 177 -1.18 -2.07 -4.79
N SER A 178 -1.06 -3.14 -4.00
CA SER A 178 0.22 -3.75 -3.61
C SER A 178 0.99 -4.25 -4.83
N LEU A 179 0.31 -4.95 -5.72
CA LEU A 179 0.89 -5.45 -6.97
C LEU A 179 1.10 -4.37 -8.03
N GLY A 180 0.50 -3.19 -7.87
CA GLY A 180 0.55 -2.11 -8.87
C GLY A 180 -0.19 -2.46 -10.17
N VAL A 181 -1.22 -3.32 -10.10
CA VAL A 181 -1.99 -3.80 -11.25
C VAL A 181 -3.38 -3.15 -11.25
N PRO A 182 -3.60 -2.08 -12.02
CA PRO A 182 -4.93 -1.50 -12.18
C PRO A 182 -5.78 -2.41 -13.08
N LEU A 183 -7.06 -2.55 -12.73
CA LEU A 183 -8.05 -3.17 -13.60
C LEU A 183 -8.61 -2.14 -14.60
N ARG A 184 -9.38 -2.62 -15.60
CA ARG A 184 -10.11 -1.76 -16.50
C ARG A 184 -11.10 -0.86 -15.76
N GLU A 185 -11.45 0.27 -16.38
CA GLU A 185 -12.29 1.31 -15.78
C GLU A 185 -13.61 0.77 -15.25
N GLU A 186 -14.28 -0.13 -15.99
CA GLU A 186 -15.56 -0.71 -15.57
C GLU A 186 -15.46 -1.49 -14.24
N ALA A 187 -14.43 -2.31 -14.10
CA ALA A 187 -14.19 -3.09 -12.88
C ALA A 187 -13.77 -2.19 -11.71
N MET A 188 -12.92 -1.18 -11.96
CA MET A 188 -12.54 -0.19 -10.95
C MET A 188 -13.75 0.65 -10.50
N ALA A 189 -14.62 1.07 -11.42
CA ALA A 189 -15.83 1.79 -11.09
C ALA A 189 -16.79 0.95 -10.23
N ALA A 190 -16.94 -0.35 -10.55
CA ALA A 190 -17.75 -1.28 -9.76
C ALA A 190 -17.19 -1.49 -8.34
N LEU A 191 -15.87 -1.62 -8.18
CA LEU A 191 -15.23 -1.70 -6.87
C LEU A 191 -15.40 -0.41 -6.07
N THR A 192 -15.26 0.74 -6.73
CA THR A 192 -15.46 2.06 -6.12
C THR A 192 -16.88 2.23 -5.62
N ALA A 193 -17.88 1.89 -6.44
CA ALA A 193 -19.28 1.93 -6.05
C ALA A 193 -19.58 0.97 -4.88
N ALA A 194 -18.97 -0.23 -4.87
CA ALA A 194 -19.09 -1.17 -3.77
C ALA A 194 -18.47 -0.61 -2.47
N CYS A 195 -17.28 -0.02 -2.54
CA CYS A 195 -16.63 0.66 -1.42
C CYS A 195 -17.51 1.78 -0.87
N ALA A 196 -18.02 2.67 -1.75
CA ALA A 196 -18.91 3.76 -1.38
C ALA A 196 -20.26 3.29 -0.82
N ARG A 197 -20.78 2.15 -1.24
CA ARG A 197 -21.99 1.53 -0.69
C ARG A 197 -21.78 0.95 0.71
N LEU A 198 -20.57 0.45 0.97
CA LEU A 198 -20.23 -0.28 2.19
C LEU A 198 -19.53 0.59 3.24
N HIS A 199 -19.29 1.88 2.95
CA HIS A 199 -18.48 2.79 3.75
C HIS A 199 -18.86 2.85 5.24
N ASP A 200 -20.15 2.66 5.60
CA ASP A 200 -20.62 2.64 6.99
C ASP A 200 -20.32 1.34 7.74
N ARG A 201 -19.96 0.29 7.01
CA ARG A 201 -19.64 -1.04 7.53
C ARG A 201 -18.13 -1.34 7.50
N MET A 202 -17.34 -0.44 6.95
CA MET A 202 -15.88 -0.52 6.92
C MET A 202 -15.33 0.06 8.22
N ASP A 203 -14.34 -0.61 8.79
CA ASP A 203 -13.57 -0.10 9.91
C ASP A 203 -12.53 0.95 9.46
N ALA A 204 -11.81 1.50 10.43
CA ALA A 204 -10.83 2.55 10.18
C ALA A 204 -9.68 2.06 9.28
N GLU A 205 -9.18 0.86 9.51
CA GLU A 205 -8.08 0.25 8.73
C GLU A 205 -8.49 0.01 7.27
N MET A 206 -9.69 -0.52 7.03
CA MET A 206 -10.23 -0.73 5.68
C MET A 206 -10.36 0.59 4.90
N LEU A 207 -10.81 1.67 5.57
CA LEU A 207 -10.92 2.98 4.95
C LEU A 207 -9.55 3.56 4.58
N VAL A 208 -8.55 3.42 5.45
CA VAL A 208 -7.16 3.82 5.16
C VAL A 208 -6.63 3.09 3.93
N LYS A 209 -6.79 1.77 3.90
CA LYS A 209 -6.36 0.93 2.76
C LYS A 209 -7.08 1.32 1.47
N ALA A 210 -8.38 1.62 1.51
CA ALA A 210 -9.13 2.07 0.34
C ALA A 210 -8.58 3.39 -0.22
N HIS A 211 -8.33 4.39 0.63
CA HIS A 211 -7.73 5.66 0.20
C HIS A 211 -6.34 5.45 -0.40
N TRP A 212 -5.49 4.67 0.30
CA TRP A 212 -4.16 4.32 -0.17
C TRP A 212 -4.21 3.60 -1.53
N ALA A 213 -5.12 2.62 -1.67
CA ALA A 213 -5.24 1.85 -2.89
C ALA A 213 -5.66 2.71 -4.09
N PHE A 214 -6.67 3.57 -3.94
CA PHE A 214 -7.08 4.48 -5.00
C PHE A 214 -5.93 5.42 -5.39
N ALA A 215 -5.18 5.95 -4.43
CA ALA A 215 -4.04 6.80 -4.69
C ALA A 215 -2.90 6.05 -5.41
N ARG A 216 -2.59 4.84 -4.97
CA ARG A 216 -1.53 3.99 -5.54
C ARG A 216 -1.85 3.57 -6.98
N LEU A 217 -3.09 3.20 -7.23
CA LEU A 217 -3.61 2.84 -8.56
C LEU A 217 -3.89 4.06 -9.44
N ARG A 218 -3.81 5.29 -8.88
CA ARG A 218 -4.17 6.55 -9.53
C ARG A 218 -5.61 6.53 -10.08
N HIS A 219 -6.47 5.75 -9.46
CA HIS A 219 -7.88 5.70 -9.77
C HIS A 219 -8.61 6.77 -8.96
N ARG A 220 -9.27 7.70 -9.65
CA ARG A 220 -10.02 8.78 -9.02
C ARG A 220 -11.50 8.41 -8.95
N PRO A 221 -12.02 8.05 -7.75
CA PRO A 221 -13.45 7.79 -7.58
C PRO A 221 -14.31 8.95 -8.06
N PRO A 222 -15.53 8.69 -8.56
CA PRO A 222 -16.52 9.74 -8.80
C PRO A 222 -16.74 10.60 -7.55
N PRO A 223 -16.97 11.92 -7.68
CA PRO A 223 -17.06 12.82 -6.52
C PRO A 223 -18.09 12.37 -5.47
N GLY A 224 -19.25 11.86 -5.88
CA GLY A 224 -20.28 11.39 -4.95
C GLY A 224 -19.84 10.18 -4.12
N ASP A 225 -19.13 9.23 -4.73
CA ASP A 225 -18.59 8.05 -4.05
C ASP A 225 -17.42 8.44 -3.14
N MET A 226 -16.53 9.29 -3.65
CA MET A 226 -15.40 9.78 -2.85
C MET A 226 -15.87 10.55 -1.61
N ASN A 227 -16.89 11.38 -1.72
CA ASN A 227 -17.43 12.12 -0.58
C ASN A 227 -17.98 11.20 0.52
N ARG A 228 -18.61 10.06 0.16
CA ARG A 228 -19.07 9.07 1.13
C ARG A 228 -17.89 8.42 1.86
N ILE A 229 -16.85 8.02 1.12
CA ILE A 229 -15.66 7.37 1.66
C ILE A 229 -14.89 8.34 2.58
N VAL A 230 -14.71 9.60 2.15
CA VAL A 230 -14.09 10.67 2.96
C VAL A 230 -14.91 10.97 4.22
N GLY A 231 -16.25 11.05 4.10
CA GLY A 231 -17.12 11.26 5.25
C GLY A 231 -17.04 10.12 6.27
N ALA A 232 -16.87 8.87 5.81
CA ALA A 232 -16.64 7.73 6.69
C ALA A 232 -15.30 7.83 7.42
N ALA A 233 -14.23 8.17 6.72
CA ALA A 233 -12.92 8.36 7.33
C ALA A 233 -12.94 9.49 8.38
N LYS A 234 -13.68 10.59 8.15
CA LYS A 234 -13.89 11.65 9.15
C LYS A 234 -14.54 11.12 10.44
N ARG A 235 -15.57 10.27 10.31
CA ARG A 235 -16.24 9.71 11.51
C ARG A 235 -15.31 8.86 12.37
N LEU A 236 -14.36 8.17 11.76
CA LEU A 236 -13.42 7.26 12.42
C LEU A 236 -12.04 7.89 12.68
N VAL A 237 -11.89 9.20 12.45
CA VAL A 237 -10.58 9.88 12.60
C VAL A 237 -9.98 9.72 14.01
N GLY A 238 -10.81 9.65 15.06
CA GLY A 238 -10.37 9.41 16.42
C GLY A 238 -9.77 8.02 16.66
N GLU A 239 -10.10 7.04 15.82
CA GLU A 239 -9.58 5.67 15.87
C GLU A 239 -8.28 5.49 15.07
N LEU A 240 -7.94 6.49 14.23
CA LEU A 240 -6.79 6.42 13.33
C LEU A 240 -5.51 6.84 14.05
N PRO A 241 -4.45 6.01 14.02
CA PRO A 241 -3.10 6.43 14.33
C PRO A 241 -2.65 7.57 13.41
N ASP A 242 -1.69 8.37 13.85
CA ASP A 242 -1.18 9.51 13.09
C ASP A 242 -0.61 9.11 11.72
N GLU A 243 0.07 7.96 11.61
CA GLU A 243 0.58 7.43 10.35
C GLU A 243 -0.54 7.17 9.34
N ASP A 244 -1.67 6.64 9.81
CA ASP A 244 -2.84 6.35 8.98
C ASP A 244 -3.54 7.63 8.52
N ARG A 245 -3.65 8.64 9.40
CA ARG A 245 -4.15 9.97 9.05
C ARG A 245 -3.31 10.60 7.94
N LEU A 246 -1.96 10.53 8.07
CA LEU A 246 -1.04 11.02 7.05
C LEU A 246 -1.21 10.26 5.73
N THR A 247 -1.41 8.95 5.78
CA THR A 247 -1.64 8.12 4.60
C THR A 247 -2.91 8.54 3.86
N VAL A 248 -4.01 8.76 4.58
CA VAL A 248 -5.28 9.24 4.02
C VAL A 248 -5.12 10.64 3.42
N MET A 249 -4.52 11.57 4.15
CA MET A 249 -4.28 12.93 3.65
C MET A 249 -3.40 12.96 2.41
N HIS A 250 -2.32 12.16 2.41
CA HIS A 250 -1.46 12.02 1.24
C HIS A 250 -2.24 11.46 0.03
N ALA A 251 -3.12 10.49 0.26
CA ALA A 251 -3.99 9.93 -0.77
C ALA A 251 -4.91 11.01 -1.37
N TRP A 252 -5.55 11.85 -0.55
CA TRP A 252 -6.36 12.98 -1.04
C TRP A 252 -5.54 13.91 -1.93
N GLY A 253 -4.31 14.23 -1.50
CA GLY A 253 -3.39 15.04 -2.31
C GLY A 253 -3.05 14.40 -3.65
N VAL A 254 -2.77 13.09 -3.70
CA VAL A 254 -2.49 12.35 -4.94
C VAL A 254 -3.69 12.34 -5.88
N LEU A 255 -4.88 12.11 -5.33
CA LEU A 255 -6.16 12.03 -6.05
C LEU A 255 -6.71 13.42 -6.40
N ARG A 256 -6.10 14.51 -5.92
CA ARG A 256 -6.59 15.89 -6.04
C ARG A 256 -8.03 16.02 -5.51
N VAL A 257 -8.29 15.38 -4.39
CA VAL A 257 -9.55 15.49 -3.66
C VAL A 257 -9.42 16.60 -2.64
N ASN A 258 -10.36 17.54 -2.64
CA ASN A 258 -10.49 18.51 -1.56
C ASN A 258 -11.63 18.04 -0.63
N PRO A 259 -11.31 17.50 0.56
CA PRO A 259 -12.33 16.99 1.48
C PRO A 259 -13.09 18.12 2.22
N GLY A 260 -12.59 19.35 2.15
CA GLY A 260 -13.07 20.49 2.93
C GLY A 260 -12.21 20.76 4.16
N ASP A 261 -12.18 22.04 4.57
CA ASP A 261 -11.29 22.51 5.64
C ASP A 261 -11.61 21.88 7.01
N ASP A 262 -12.87 21.62 7.29
CA ASP A 262 -13.31 20.98 8.53
C ASP A 262 -12.81 19.53 8.66
N ILE A 263 -12.75 18.80 7.56
CA ILE A 263 -12.23 17.42 7.52
C ILE A 263 -10.70 17.44 7.65
N VAL A 264 -10.02 18.27 6.86
CA VAL A 264 -8.55 18.40 6.96
C VAL A 264 -8.14 18.82 8.37
N SER A 265 -8.85 19.77 8.98
CA SER A 265 -8.61 20.21 10.34
C SER A 265 -8.73 19.07 11.36
N ALA A 266 -9.78 18.25 11.28
CA ALA A 266 -9.98 17.11 12.15
C ALA A 266 -8.83 16.07 12.03
N PHE A 267 -8.34 15.82 10.80
CA PHE A 267 -7.23 14.91 10.56
C PHE A 267 -5.88 15.43 11.06
N THR A 268 -5.74 16.73 11.22
CA THR A 268 -4.46 17.37 11.57
C THR A 268 -4.41 17.92 12.98
N GLU A 269 -5.46 17.75 13.76
CA GLU A 269 -5.56 18.29 15.13
C GLU A 269 -4.45 17.75 16.04
N SER A 270 -4.18 16.45 16.00
CA SER A 270 -3.09 15.82 16.77
C SER A 270 -1.72 16.37 16.39
N PHE A 271 -1.47 16.58 15.12
CA PHE A 271 -0.19 17.12 14.63
C PHE A 271 0.03 18.58 15.06
N ARG A 272 -1.05 19.36 15.18
CA ARG A 272 -0.96 20.74 15.66
C ARG A 272 -0.59 20.80 17.12
N ALA A 273 -1.18 19.93 17.95
CA ALA A 273 -0.92 19.91 19.40
C ALA A 273 0.56 19.63 19.71
N VAL A 274 1.19 18.72 18.96
CA VAL A 274 2.60 18.36 19.13
C VAL A 274 3.57 19.50 18.77
N HIS A 275 3.19 20.38 17.83
CA HIS A 275 4.07 21.46 17.35
C HIS A 275 3.78 22.85 17.95
N MET A 276 2.63 23.06 18.59
CA MET A 276 2.20 24.37 19.08
C MET A 276 2.38 24.57 20.59
N ASN A 277 2.66 23.52 21.36
CA ASN A 277 2.81 23.59 22.82
C ASN A 277 4.24 23.95 23.29
N ASP A 278 5.11 24.42 22.38
CA ASP A 278 6.54 24.53 22.67
C ASP A 278 6.98 25.81 23.38
N GLU A 279 6.11 26.82 23.58
CA GLU A 279 6.53 28.02 24.33
C GLU A 279 6.30 27.92 25.86
N ASP A 280 5.41 27.01 26.31
CA ASP A 280 5.04 26.85 27.74
C ASP A 280 5.36 25.44 28.31
N ALA A 281 5.82 24.48 27.55
CA ALA A 281 6.14 23.14 28.04
C ALA A 281 7.56 23.09 28.63
N SER A 282 7.68 22.59 29.84
CA SER A 282 8.98 22.33 30.49
C SER A 282 9.77 21.27 29.71
N ASP A 283 11.10 21.36 29.71
CA ASP A 283 12.00 20.44 28.98
C ASP A 283 11.81 18.95 29.36
N ALA A 284 11.12 18.65 30.45
CA ALA A 284 10.81 17.31 30.93
C ALA A 284 9.55 16.69 30.26
N GLU A 285 8.70 17.49 29.60
CA GLU A 285 7.46 17.04 28.95
C GLU A 285 7.61 16.84 27.43
N ARG A 286 8.80 17.14 26.91
CA ARG A 286 9.11 16.98 25.48
C ARG A 286 9.53 15.54 25.21
N ASP A 287 8.57 14.69 24.84
CA ASP A 287 8.89 13.37 24.31
C ASP A 287 9.44 13.50 22.87
N PRO A 288 10.76 13.29 22.67
CA PRO A 288 11.33 13.39 21.34
C PRO A 288 10.79 12.34 20.36
N GLU A 289 10.19 11.25 20.88
CA GLU A 289 9.56 10.20 20.07
C GLU A 289 8.16 10.61 19.56
N ALA A 290 7.53 11.62 20.18
CA ALA A 290 6.23 12.13 19.74
C ALA A 290 6.31 13.09 18.55
N ARG A 291 7.52 13.53 18.15
CA ARG A 291 7.70 14.46 17.02
C ARG A 291 7.59 13.72 15.67
N LEU A 292 6.87 14.35 14.74
CA LEU A 292 6.86 13.88 13.35
C LEU A 292 8.28 13.87 12.76
N ASP A 293 8.64 12.78 12.10
CA ASP A 293 9.87 12.72 11.32
C ASP A 293 9.76 13.57 10.04
N GLY A 294 10.89 13.85 9.41
CA GLY A 294 10.95 14.67 8.19
C GLY A 294 10.12 14.08 7.04
N ALA A 295 10.03 12.75 6.95
CA ALA A 295 9.22 12.11 5.92
C ALA A 295 7.72 12.36 6.12
N SER A 296 7.24 12.32 7.35
CA SER A 296 5.87 12.64 7.74
C SER A 296 5.55 14.12 7.55
N CYS A 297 6.48 15.01 7.94
CA CYS A 297 6.38 16.45 7.68
C CYS A 297 6.25 16.76 6.19
N ALA A 298 7.05 16.09 5.35
CA ALA A 298 6.99 16.24 3.90
C ALA A 298 5.65 15.78 3.31
N LYS A 299 5.13 14.63 3.78
CA LYS A 299 3.82 14.13 3.37
C LYS A 299 2.71 15.12 3.73
N LEU A 300 2.75 15.67 4.95
CA LEU A 300 1.75 16.61 5.45
C LEU A 300 1.77 17.94 4.68
N LEU A 301 2.94 18.54 4.48
CA LEU A 301 3.08 19.75 3.65
C LEU A 301 2.55 19.54 2.23
N CYS A 302 2.92 18.42 1.62
CA CYS A 302 2.44 18.09 0.27
C CYS A 302 0.93 17.83 0.24
N ALA A 303 0.37 17.20 1.28
CA ALA A 303 -1.07 16.98 1.39
C ALA A 303 -1.82 18.31 1.49
N TYR A 304 -1.42 19.21 2.37
CA TYR A 304 -1.99 20.55 2.47
C TYR A 304 -1.97 21.30 1.12
N GLY A 305 -0.80 21.38 0.49
CA GLY A 305 -0.68 22.08 -0.79
C GLY A 305 -1.56 21.50 -1.89
N ARG A 306 -1.67 20.17 -1.98
CA ARG A 306 -2.48 19.50 -3.00
C ARG A 306 -3.97 19.53 -2.74
N THR A 307 -4.39 19.51 -1.48
CA THR A 307 -5.80 19.67 -1.07
C THR A 307 -6.23 21.13 -1.08
N ARG A 308 -5.30 22.06 -1.33
CA ARG A 308 -5.51 23.53 -1.27
C ARG A 308 -5.96 24.02 0.10
N HIS A 309 -5.62 23.29 1.15
CA HIS A 309 -5.88 23.69 2.52
C HIS A 309 -4.71 24.52 3.04
N GLN A 310 -4.99 25.69 3.60
CA GLN A 310 -3.98 26.58 4.20
C GLN A 310 -3.88 26.28 5.69
N PRO A 311 -2.82 25.57 6.16
CA PRO A 311 -2.62 25.38 7.58
C PRO A 311 -2.22 26.70 8.28
N PRO A 312 -2.30 26.78 9.61
CA PRO A 312 -1.74 27.91 10.35
C PRO A 312 -0.27 28.12 9.97
N ALA A 313 0.13 29.38 9.78
CA ALA A 313 1.47 29.73 9.29
C ALA A 313 2.59 29.15 10.20
N ALA A 314 2.40 29.23 11.52
CA ALA A 314 3.34 28.69 12.49
C ALA A 314 3.51 27.15 12.33
N HIS A 315 2.39 26.43 12.15
CA HIS A 315 2.44 24.98 11.92
C HIS A 315 3.17 24.61 10.63
N ALA A 316 2.87 25.29 9.53
CA ALA A 316 3.57 25.06 8.26
C ALA A 316 5.08 25.37 8.36
N ALA A 317 5.44 26.43 9.08
CA ALA A 317 6.84 26.80 9.31
C ALA A 317 7.56 25.76 10.18
N ALA A 318 6.91 25.23 11.22
CA ALA A 318 7.46 24.16 12.07
C ALA A 318 7.73 22.87 11.27
N LEU A 319 6.78 22.45 10.41
CA LEU A 319 6.97 21.30 9.52
C LEU A 319 8.17 21.50 8.57
N ALA A 320 8.31 22.71 8.00
CA ALA A 320 9.43 23.02 7.13
C ALA A 320 10.76 23.07 7.90
N ALA A 321 10.78 23.60 9.13
CA ALA A 321 11.96 23.61 9.99
C ALA A 321 12.44 22.19 10.31
N ARG A 322 11.54 21.27 10.59
CA ARG A 322 11.89 19.87 10.87
C ARG A 322 12.54 19.18 9.66
N LEU A 323 12.05 19.44 8.44
CA LEU A 323 12.69 18.96 7.22
C LEU A 323 14.14 19.47 7.09
N VAL A 324 14.37 20.74 7.43
CA VAL A 324 15.71 21.35 7.36
C VAL A 324 16.63 20.74 8.41
N GLU A 325 16.17 20.54 9.64
CA GLU A 325 16.94 19.89 10.72
C GLU A 325 17.44 18.50 10.30
N GLU A 326 16.57 17.67 9.75
CA GLU A 326 16.96 16.33 9.30
C GLU A 326 17.85 16.35 8.05
N ALA A 327 17.67 17.32 7.16
CA ALA A 327 18.55 17.51 6.02
C ALA A 327 19.95 18.00 6.46
N GLU A 328 20.05 18.88 7.45
CA GLU A 328 21.32 19.31 8.05
C GLU A 328 22.04 18.13 8.73
N ALA A 329 21.30 17.23 9.37
CA ALA A 329 21.81 16.01 9.98
C ALA A 329 22.12 14.86 9.00
N ASP A 330 21.87 15.05 7.68
CA ASP A 330 21.99 14.04 6.61
C ASP A 330 21.15 12.77 6.86
N THR A 331 20.04 12.91 7.57
CA THR A 331 19.09 11.83 7.86
C THR A 331 17.85 11.87 6.97
N LEU A 332 17.58 13.00 6.32
CA LEU A 332 16.42 13.17 5.47
C LEU A 332 16.58 12.39 4.15
N HIS A 333 15.62 11.52 3.85
CA HIS A 333 15.62 10.81 2.57
C HIS A 333 15.34 11.78 1.41
N PRO A 334 16.05 11.68 0.25
CA PRO A 334 15.88 12.61 -0.89
C PRO A 334 14.44 12.71 -1.43
N SER A 335 13.65 11.64 -1.33
CA SER A 335 12.23 11.67 -1.71
C SER A 335 11.40 12.54 -0.77
N ALA A 336 11.75 12.60 0.53
CA ALA A 336 11.10 13.46 1.50
C ALA A 336 11.46 14.93 1.25
N ALA A 337 12.72 15.25 0.97
CA ALA A 337 13.12 16.60 0.54
C ALA A 337 12.33 17.06 -0.71
N THR A 338 12.20 16.16 -1.72
CA THR A 338 11.41 16.43 -2.92
C THR A 338 9.95 16.75 -2.58
N LEU A 339 9.34 15.93 -1.73
CA LEU A 339 7.93 16.04 -1.37
C LEU A 339 7.67 17.29 -0.52
N GLY A 340 8.57 17.58 0.42
CA GLY A 340 8.51 18.74 1.30
C GLY A 340 8.66 20.06 0.55
N LEU A 341 9.67 20.18 -0.32
CA LEU A 341 9.84 21.35 -1.18
C LEU A 341 8.65 21.57 -2.10
N TRP A 342 8.13 20.47 -2.70
CA TRP A 342 6.92 20.55 -3.52
C TRP A 342 5.71 21.03 -2.72
N GLY A 343 5.50 20.50 -1.51
CA GLY A 343 4.43 20.93 -0.60
C GLY A 343 4.58 22.39 -0.20
N ALA A 344 5.78 22.81 0.21
CA ALA A 344 6.10 24.19 0.57
C ALA A 344 5.82 25.17 -0.60
N SER A 345 6.19 24.78 -1.82
CA SER A 345 5.94 25.61 -3.01
C SER A 345 4.45 25.75 -3.34
N LEU A 346 3.66 24.68 -3.17
CA LEU A 346 2.21 24.73 -3.39
C LEU A 346 1.48 25.61 -2.33
N LEU A 347 2.04 25.69 -1.12
CA LEU A 347 1.53 26.53 -0.04
C LEU A 347 2.05 27.97 -0.11
N GLY A 348 3.03 28.26 -0.96
CA GLY A 348 3.67 29.57 -1.03
C GLY A 348 4.41 29.93 0.27
N LEU A 349 5.03 28.92 0.94
CA LEU A 349 5.74 29.15 2.21
C LEU A 349 6.95 30.07 1.99
N LYS A 350 7.14 31.02 2.91
CA LYS A 350 8.35 31.82 2.94
C LYS A 350 9.47 31.04 3.64
N MET A 351 10.50 30.68 2.88
CA MET A 351 11.68 29.99 3.36
C MET A 351 12.91 30.89 3.21
N THR A 352 13.85 30.76 4.14
CA THR A 352 15.12 31.50 4.07
C THR A 352 16.04 30.86 3.02
N ALA A 353 16.98 31.63 2.49
CA ALA A 353 18.00 31.13 1.55
C ALA A 353 18.74 29.92 2.13
N LYS A 354 19.16 29.98 3.40
CA LYS A 354 19.81 28.85 4.08
C LYS A 354 18.98 27.57 4.10
N GLN A 355 17.68 27.68 4.38
CA GLN A 355 16.76 26.54 4.39
C GLN A 355 16.62 25.92 2.99
N LEU A 356 16.54 26.75 1.96
CA LEU A 356 16.48 26.31 0.56
C LEU A 356 17.80 25.65 0.12
N ASP A 357 18.95 26.21 0.50
CA ASP A 357 20.28 25.62 0.24
C ASP A 357 20.40 24.21 0.81
N VAL A 358 19.98 24.03 2.07
CA VAL A 358 20.03 22.74 2.74
C VAL A 358 19.18 21.71 2.01
N LEU A 359 17.92 22.04 1.69
CA LEU A 359 17.01 21.12 1.02
C LEU A 359 17.35 20.92 -0.48
N ALA A 360 18.05 21.88 -1.11
CA ALA A 360 18.51 21.77 -2.50
C ALA A 360 19.75 20.86 -2.64
N ARG A 361 20.44 20.55 -1.55
CA ARG A 361 21.74 19.83 -1.56
C ARG A 361 21.72 18.59 -2.43
N ASP A 362 20.70 17.72 -2.28
CA ASP A 362 20.57 16.49 -3.09
C ASP A 362 20.32 16.77 -4.57
N ALA A 363 19.65 17.89 -4.89
CA ALA A 363 19.44 18.32 -6.27
C ALA A 363 20.70 18.88 -6.91
N VAL A 364 21.56 19.47 -6.12
CA VAL A 364 22.82 20.09 -6.56
C VAL A 364 23.98 19.09 -6.56
N SER A 365 23.97 18.11 -5.67
CA SER A 365 25.05 17.12 -5.50
C SER A 365 25.32 16.34 -6.79
N GLN A 366 26.56 15.91 -6.99
CA GLN A 366 26.97 15.16 -8.20
C GLN A 366 26.51 13.70 -8.22
N ASP A 367 25.96 13.19 -7.14
CA ASP A 367 25.43 11.81 -7.08
C ASP A 367 24.10 11.70 -7.85
N ALA A 368 24.21 11.45 -9.16
CA ALA A 368 23.09 11.37 -10.09
C ALA A 368 22.10 10.21 -9.76
N ASN A 369 22.54 9.22 -8.95
CA ASN A 369 21.73 8.02 -8.66
C ASN A 369 20.77 8.19 -7.48
N ARG A 370 20.95 9.23 -6.66
CA ARG A 370 20.10 9.47 -5.47
C ARG A 370 18.68 9.95 -5.81
N LEU A 371 18.48 10.58 -6.97
CA LEU A 371 17.19 11.15 -7.37
C LEU A 371 16.71 10.61 -8.71
N ALA A 372 15.46 10.14 -8.76
CA ALA A 372 14.80 9.81 -10.02
C ALA A 372 14.64 11.09 -10.87
N PRO A 373 14.71 11.02 -12.23
CA PRO A 373 14.59 12.18 -13.12
C PRO A 373 13.38 13.06 -12.84
N ARG A 374 12.25 12.45 -12.56
CA ARG A 374 11.01 13.17 -12.23
C ARG A 374 11.04 13.86 -10.86
N SER A 375 11.77 13.31 -9.90
CA SER A 375 11.97 13.95 -8.60
C SER A 375 12.87 15.16 -8.73
N LEU A 376 13.95 15.08 -9.53
CA LEU A 376 14.79 16.22 -9.85
C LEU A 376 13.98 17.36 -10.49
N ALA A 377 13.15 17.04 -11.49
CA ALA A 377 12.31 18.05 -12.14
C ALA A 377 11.38 18.77 -11.14
N LYS A 378 10.79 18.03 -10.20
CA LYS A 378 9.94 18.60 -9.16
C LYS A 378 10.71 19.50 -8.19
N ILE A 379 11.92 19.08 -7.75
CA ILE A 379 12.75 19.88 -6.85
C ILE A 379 13.13 21.19 -7.54
N VAL A 380 13.64 21.12 -8.76
CA VAL A 380 14.05 22.34 -9.52
C VAL A 380 12.88 23.30 -9.69
N TRP A 381 11.70 22.76 -10.03
CA TRP A 381 10.48 23.57 -10.13
C TRP A 381 10.09 24.20 -8.78
N ALA A 382 10.12 23.41 -7.70
CA ALA A 382 9.77 23.91 -6.38
C ALA A 382 10.74 24.98 -5.87
N LEU A 383 12.04 24.81 -6.10
CA LEU A 383 13.07 25.79 -5.77
C LEU A 383 12.86 27.10 -6.52
N ALA A 384 12.55 27.03 -7.83
CA ALA A 384 12.22 28.21 -8.62
C ALA A 384 10.96 28.92 -8.10
N ALA A 385 9.91 28.15 -7.74
CA ALA A 385 8.67 28.69 -7.20
C ALA A 385 8.83 29.31 -5.80
N LEU A 386 9.77 28.82 -5.00
CA LEU A 386 10.11 29.35 -3.67
C LEU A 386 11.10 30.51 -3.70
N GLY A 387 11.56 30.92 -4.88
CA GLY A 387 12.49 32.03 -5.05
C GLY A 387 13.92 31.70 -4.64
N TYR A 388 14.35 30.44 -4.81
CA TYR A 388 15.73 30.04 -4.57
C TYR A 388 16.70 30.78 -5.49
N ASP A 389 17.76 31.37 -4.93
CA ASP A 389 18.83 32.06 -5.66
C ASP A 389 20.12 31.21 -5.61
N PRO A 390 20.31 30.28 -6.56
CA PRO A 390 21.47 29.40 -6.57
C PRO A 390 22.77 30.15 -6.89
N THR A 391 23.88 29.69 -6.33
CA THR A 391 25.18 30.16 -6.81
C THR A 391 25.39 29.77 -8.28
N ALA A 392 26.31 30.45 -8.98
CA ALA A 392 26.65 30.09 -10.35
C ALA A 392 27.09 28.65 -10.52
N ALA A 393 27.79 28.10 -9.49
CA ALA A 393 28.22 26.71 -9.46
C ALA A 393 27.01 25.75 -9.29
N ASP A 394 26.06 26.04 -8.38
CA ASP A 394 24.86 25.24 -8.14
C ASP A 394 23.96 25.24 -9.36
N LEU A 395 23.78 26.40 -10.00
CA LEU A 395 22.99 26.49 -11.23
C LEU A 395 23.60 25.68 -12.38
N ALA A 396 24.93 25.69 -12.50
CA ALA A 396 25.65 24.88 -13.49
C ALA A 396 25.46 23.38 -13.19
N ALA A 397 25.55 22.96 -11.91
CA ALA A 397 25.31 21.58 -11.49
C ALA A 397 23.86 21.15 -11.77
N LEU A 398 22.86 21.97 -11.43
CA LEU A 398 21.45 21.71 -11.72
C LEU A 398 21.18 21.55 -13.22
N ARG A 399 21.77 22.42 -14.06
CA ARG A 399 21.67 22.36 -15.53
C ARG A 399 22.29 21.07 -16.08
N ALA A 400 23.46 20.67 -15.59
CA ALA A 400 24.12 19.43 -16.01
C ALA A 400 23.27 18.20 -15.66
N ARG A 401 22.73 18.15 -14.45
CA ARG A 401 21.86 17.04 -14.01
C ARG A 401 20.53 17.03 -14.77
N ALA A 402 19.95 18.19 -15.02
CA ALA A 402 18.73 18.31 -15.81
C ALA A 402 18.94 17.82 -17.24
N ALA A 403 20.06 18.16 -17.88
CA ALA A 403 20.41 17.69 -19.22
C ALA A 403 20.51 16.14 -19.26
N ALA A 404 21.13 15.50 -18.25
CA ALA A 404 21.21 14.07 -18.13
C ALA A 404 19.84 13.39 -17.86
N ALA A 405 18.93 14.06 -17.15
CA ALA A 405 17.61 13.55 -16.83
C ALA A 405 16.60 13.73 -18.00
N MET A 406 16.80 14.73 -18.84
CA MET A 406 15.88 15.16 -19.89
C MET A 406 15.38 14.02 -20.80
N PRO A 407 16.23 13.11 -21.35
CA PRO A 407 15.78 12.03 -22.22
C PRO A 407 14.84 11.03 -21.56
N ARG A 408 14.84 10.97 -20.23
CA ARG A 408 14.06 10.02 -19.42
C ARG A 408 12.76 10.61 -18.89
N LEU A 409 12.45 11.88 -19.24
CA LEU A 409 11.26 12.61 -18.82
C LEU A 409 10.21 12.63 -19.93
N LEU A 410 8.94 12.70 -19.53
CA LEU A 410 7.83 12.97 -20.45
C LEU A 410 7.93 14.42 -20.97
N ALA A 411 7.43 14.68 -22.18
CA ALA A 411 7.50 15.99 -22.84
C ALA A 411 7.05 17.14 -21.92
N LYS A 412 5.93 17.00 -21.22
CA LYS A 412 5.43 18.01 -20.27
C LYS A 412 6.38 18.25 -19.07
N ASP A 413 7.04 17.20 -18.58
CA ASP A 413 7.97 17.31 -17.46
C ASP A 413 9.29 17.94 -17.93
N GLN A 414 9.69 17.73 -19.21
CA GLN A 414 10.83 18.39 -19.85
C GLN A 414 10.61 19.89 -20.01
N GLU A 415 9.42 20.29 -20.44
CA GLU A 415 9.05 21.69 -20.60
C GLU A 415 9.05 22.43 -19.27
N ALA A 416 8.38 21.85 -18.26
CA ALA A 416 8.37 22.39 -16.90
C ALA A 416 9.78 22.53 -16.30
N LEU A 417 10.68 21.56 -16.56
CA LEU A 417 12.05 21.61 -16.08
C LEU A 417 12.86 22.72 -16.77
N ARG A 418 12.69 22.92 -18.10
CA ARG A 418 13.36 24.01 -18.84
C ARG A 418 12.91 25.37 -18.32
N GLU A 419 11.60 25.56 -18.14
CA GLU A 419 11.03 26.77 -17.60
C GLU A 419 11.55 27.09 -16.20
N ALA A 420 11.58 26.09 -15.30
CA ALA A 420 12.09 26.26 -13.95
C ALA A 420 13.58 26.64 -13.92
N LEU A 421 14.39 26.04 -14.79
CA LEU A 421 15.82 26.39 -14.92
C LEU A 421 16.06 27.79 -15.50
N SER A 422 15.19 28.22 -16.41
CA SER A 422 15.22 29.61 -16.91
C SER A 422 14.96 30.59 -15.76
N ARG A 423 13.93 30.35 -14.99
CA ARG A 423 13.55 31.21 -13.84
C ARG A 423 14.64 31.25 -12.75
N LEU A 424 15.33 30.13 -12.46
CA LEU A 424 16.47 30.14 -11.54
C LEU A 424 17.68 30.91 -12.04
N GLY A 425 17.78 31.15 -13.37
CA GLY A 425 18.86 31.91 -14.01
C GLY A 425 18.54 33.38 -14.29
N GLU A 426 17.29 33.76 -14.17
CA GLU A 426 16.80 35.11 -14.48
C GLU A 426 16.36 35.82 -13.20
N ARG A 427 17.02 36.90 -12.82
CA ARG A 427 16.81 37.62 -11.55
C ARG A 427 15.52 38.48 -11.46
N ASP A 428 14.75 38.59 -12.54
CA ASP A 428 13.57 39.46 -12.59
C ASP A 428 12.38 38.76 -13.26
N LEU A 429 11.50 38.12 -12.49
CA LEU A 429 10.14 37.85 -12.97
C LEU A 429 9.16 37.72 -11.77
N ASP A 430 8.19 38.64 -11.76
CA ASP A 430 7.01 38.58 -10.89
C ASP A 430 6.23 37.29 -11.09
N PHE A 431 6.14 36.50 -10.05
CA PHE A 431 5.38 35.25 -10.06
C PHE A 431 3.88 35.54 -9.89
N ALA A 432 3.12 35.52 -10.96
CA ALA A 432 1.69 35.31 -10.90
C ALA A 432 1.43 33.80 -10.90
N LEU A 433 0.89 33.27 -9.79
CA LEU A 433 0.43 31.91 -9.62
C LEU A 433 -0.59 31.55 -10.71
N ALA A 434 -0.16 30.87 -11.75
CA ALA A 434 -1.06 30.16 -12.65
C ALA A 434 -1.34 28.78 -12.03
N ALA A 435 -2.59 28.58 -11.61
CA ALA A 435 -3.18 27.46 -10.89
C ALA A 435 -3.11 26.10 -11.60
#